data_8306e822e5dc9b90a10ab9d9f6fe1473
#
_entry.id   8306e822e5dc9b90a10ab9d9f6fe1473
#
_cell.length_a   1.000
_cell.length_b   1.000
_cell.length_c   1.000
_cell.angle_alpha   90.00
_cell.angle_beta   90.00
_cell.angle_gamma   90.00
#
_symmetry.space_group_name_H-M   'P 1'
#
loop_
_entity.id
_entity.type
_entity.pdbx_description
1 polymer ?
#
loop_
_entity_poly.entity_id
_entity_poly.type
_entity_poly.pdbx_seq_one_letter_code
_entity_poly.pdbx_strand_id
1 'polypeptide(L)'
;MTAFHSATISLDYQDIGSGPLTLVLLPGWCEPKTVFEPFIALAAERYRVISIDWRGHGLSSKAAEMSLTADDLLEDVRQLLTALRLDNVVILSVAHASWLAVALAEALPQRIRGMVFLDWIMTQPEPAFFTAVSRMQQPQQWLAARDALFDFWQGGINHAQVKRHLEVEMAQEDYRLWRAAGVAIEQAYRQFGSPLQRLAGMSAPPPCRHIYALDRSDDYLRQQQAFAAEQPFFSVVRLGEARTHLGILERPDAVLWAVEDFLTP
;
A
#
# COMPACT_ATOMS: atom_id res chain seq x y z
N MET A 1 3.21 -20.63 -9.03
CA MET A 1 2.87 -19.28 -9.51
C MET A 1 1.45 -19.33 -10.01
N THR A 2 0.61 -18.46 -9.50
CA THR A 2 -0.79 -18.38 -9.92
C THR A 2 -0.97 -17.05 -10.65
N ALA A 3 -1.55 -17.08 -11.84
CA ALA A 3 -1.76 -15.88 -12.62
C ALA A 3 -3.26 -15.71 -12.95
N PHE A 4 -3.76 -14.51 -12.80
CA PHE A 4 -5.05 -14.07 -13.30
C PHE A 4 -4.87 -13.46 -14.69
N HIS A 5 -5.62 -13.95 -15.66
CA HIS A 5 -5.59 -13.45 -17.02
C HIS A 5 -6.89 -12.72 -17.33
N SER A 6 -6.78 -11.43 -17.64
CA SER A 6 -7.85 -10.67 -18.28
C SER A 6 -7.64 -10.65 -19.80
N ALA A 7 -8.50 -9.95 -20.53
CA ALA A 7 -8.36 -9.79 -21.98
C ALA A 7 -7.07 -9.06 -22.39
N THR A 8 -6.48 -8.27 -21.51
CA THR A 8 -5.38 -7.35 -21.82
C THR A 8 -4.11 -7.55 -21.01
N ILE A 9 -4.21 -8.20 -19.85
CA ILE A 9 -3.07 -8.37 -18.92
C ILE A 9 -3.09 -9.72 -18.22
N SER A 10 -1.94 -10.11 -17.72
CA SER A 10 -1.78 -11.17 -16.73
C SER A 10 -1.25 -10.56 -15.43
N LEU A 11 -1.99 -10.75 -14.34
CA LEU A 11 -1.53 -10.41 -12.98
C LEU A 11 -1.01 -11.65 -12.30
N ASP A 12 0.21 -11.57 -11.81
CA ASP A 12 0.74 -12.59 -10.91
C ASP A 12 0.24 -12.32 -9.49
N TYR A 13 -0.26 -13.36 -8.83
CA TYR A 13 -0.72 -13.27 -7.45
C TYR A 13 -0.42 -14.55 -6.67
N GLN A 14 -0.43 -14.43 -5.37
CA GLN A 14 -0.41 -15.56 -4.43
C GLN A 14 -1.78 -15.70 -3.78
N ASP A 15 -2.20 -16.95 -3.54
CA ASP A 15 -3.41 -17.31 -2.80
C ASP A 15 -3.00 -18.37 -1.78
N ILE A 16 -2.82 -17.97 -0.53
CA ILE A 16 -2.22 -18.81 0.52
C ILE A 16 -3.12 -18.78 1.75
N GLY A 17 -3.19 -19.92 2.43
CA GLY A 17 -4.07 -20.09 3.59
C GLY A 17 -5.52 -20.35 3.20
N SER A 18 -6.37 -20.60 4.20
CA SER A 18 -7.78 -21.01 3.99
C SER A 18 -8.72 -20.53 5.09
N GLY A 19 -8.33 -19.48 5.80
CA GLY A 19 -9.14 -18.91 6.87
C GLY A 19 -10.48 -18.31 6.37
N PRO A 20 -11.44 -18.09 7.26
CA PRO A 20 -12.77 -17.59 6.90
C PRO A 20 -12.79 -16.14 6.44
N LEU A 21 -11.77 -15.38 6.76
CA LEU A 21 -11.57 -14.00 6.33
C LEU A 21 -10.43 -13.92 5.31
N THR A 22 -10.65 -13.18 4.23
CA THR A 22 -9.64 -12.96 3.21
C THR A 22 -8.96 -11.60 3.41
N LEU A 23 -7.64 -11.60 3.49
CA LEU A 23 -6.79 -10.41 3.41
C LEU A 23 -6.31 -10.23 1.97
N VAL A 24 -6.52 -9.06 1.40
CA VAL A 24 -6.02 -8.68 0.07
C VAL A 24 -4.90 -7.66 0.26
N LEU A 25 -3.70 -8.02 -0.16
CA LEU A 25 -2.47 -7.26 0.07
C LEU A 25 -2.07 -6.50 -1.20
N LEU A 26 -2.03 -5.18 -1.09
CA LEU A 26 -1.70 -4.26 -2.18
C LEU A 26 -0.33 -3.62 -1.90
N PRO A 27 0.74 -4.01 -2.62
CA PRO A 27 2.06 -3.43 -2.41
C PRO A 27 2.10 -1.96 -2.82
N GLY A 28 3.09 -1.24 -2.35
CA GLY A 28 3.34 0.13 -2.75
C GLY A 28 3.61 0.27 -4.25
N TRP A 29 3.67 1.50 -4.75
CA TRP A 29 4.10 1.75 -6.11
C TRP A 29 5.58 1.39 -6.27
N CYS A 30 5.94 0.82 -7.41
CA CYS A 30 7.28 0.31 -7.71
C CYS A 30 7.74 -0.80 -6.75
N GLU A 31 6.82 -1.45 -6.08
CA GLU A 31 7.07 -2.45 -5.06
C GLU A 31 6.49 -3.80 -5.47
N PRO A 32 7.30 -4.88 -5.52
CA PRO A 32 6.79 -6.21 -5.77
C PRO A 32 6.09 -6.78 -4.52
N LYS A 33 5.16 -7.73 -4.74
CA LYS A 33 4.41 -8.40 -3.66
C LYS A 33 5.29 -9.14 -2.64
N THR A 34 6.57 -9.35 -2.94
CA THR A 34 7.53 -9.96 -2.02
C THR A 34 7.69 -9.20 -0.71
N VAL A 35 7.33 -7.92 -0.67
CA VAL A 35 7.26 -7.12 0.57
C VAL A 35 6.39 -7.78 1.64
N PHE A 36 5.42 -8.59 1.25
CA PHE A 36 4.50 -9.24 2.17
C PHE A 36 4.92 -10.65 2.60
N GLU A 37 5.99 -11.23 2.05
CA GLU A 37 6.38 -12.63 2.35
C GLU A 37 6.50 -12.95 3.84
N PRO A 38 7.19 -12.13 4.67
CA PRO A 38 7.27 -12.42 6.10
C PRO A 38 5.92 -12.31 6.82
N PHE A 39 5.07 -11.37 6.41
CA PHE A 39 3.72 -11.21 6.95
C PHE A 39 2.82 -12.38 6.54
N ILE A 40 2.87 -12.80 5.27
CA ILE A 40 2.07 -13.93 4.75
C ILE A 40 2.41 -15.20 5.50
N ALA A 41 3.70 -15.45 5.78
CA ALA A 41 4.14 -16.64 6.52
C ALA A 41 3.48 -16.78 7.90
N LEU A 42 3.13 -15.65 8.54
CA LEU A 42 2.43 -15.63 9.82
C LEU A 42 0.90 -15.61 9.64
N ALA A 43 0.40 -14.77 8.74
CA ALA A 43 -1.02 -14.52 8.56
C ALA A 43 -1.78 -15.71 7.95
N ALA A 44 -1.12 -16.49 7.07
CA ALA A 44 -1.75 -17.59 6.35
C ALA A 44 -2.17 -18.78 7.25
N GLU A 45 -1.71 -18.82 8.49
CA GLU A 45 -2.17 -19.80 9.49
C GLU A 45 -3.65 -19.58 9.87
N ARG A 46 -4.15 -18.35 9.77
CA ARG A 46 -5.49 -17.95 10.25
C ARG A 46 -6.38 -17.35 9.17
N TYR A 47 -5.77 -16.80 8.13
CA TYR A 47 -6.45 -16.06 7.06
C TYR A 47 -6.18 -16.70 5.70
N ARG A 48 -7.10 -16.51 4.76
CA ARG A 48 -6.78 -16.62 3.35
C ARG A 48 -6.11 -15.30 2.92
N VAL A 49 -4.96 -15.36 2.29
CA VAL A 49 -4.18 -14.18 1.93
C VAL A 49 -3.98 -14.15 0.41
N ILE A 50 -4.44 -13.07 -0.22
CA ILE A 50 -4.22 -12.78 -1.63
C ILE A 50 -3.23 -11.62 -1.72
N SER A 51 -2.08 -11.83 -2.34
CA SER A 51 -1.10 -10.76 -2.59
C SER A 51 -0.79 -10.67 -4.08
N ILE A 52 -0.69 -9.47 -4.62
CA ILE A 52 -0.59 -9.22 -6.06
C ILE A 52 0.71 -8.51 -6.44
N ASP A 53 1.20 -8.76 -7.64
CA ASP A 53 2.04 -7.79 -8.35
C ASP A 53 1.15 -6.93 -9.25
N TRP A 54 1.26 -5.60 -9.14
CA TRP A 54 0.59 -4.70 -10.07
C TRP A 54 0.99 -4.97 -11.52
N ARG A 55 0.14 -4.60 -12.50
CA ARG A 55 0.60 -4.54 -13.90
C ARG A 55 1.90 -3.76 -13.99
N GLY A 56 2.83 -4.21 -14.78
CA GLY A 56 4.15 -3.61 -14.92
C GLY A 56 5.17 -4.01 -13.85
N HIS A 57 4.74 -4.56 -12.70
CA HIS A 57 5.60 -4.89 -11.56
C HIS A 57 5.85 -6.40 -11.44
N GLY A 58 6.91 -6.75 -10.72
CA GLY A 58 7.21 -8.12 -10.31
C GLY A 58 7.12 -9.13 -11.46
N LEU A 59 6.24 -10.13 -11.32
CA LEU A 59 6.00 -11.18 -12.30
C LEU A 59 4.75 -10.95 -13.17
N SER A 60 4.02 -9.86 -12.98
CA SER A 60 2.90 -9.46 -13.80
C SER A 60 3.34 -8.98 -15.20
N SER A 61 2.39 -8.87 -16.15
CA SER A 61 2.66 -8.39 -17.51
C SER A 61 3.42 -7.06 -17.53
N LYS A 62 4.46 -6.98 -18.37
CA LYS A 62 5.39 -5.83 -18.51
C LYS A 62 5.48 -5.29 -19.95
N ALA A 63 4.37 -5.24 -20.70
CA ALA A 63 4.39 -4.70 -22.06
C ALA A 63 4.78 -3.21 -22.07
N ALA A 64 5.62 -2.80 -23.03
CA ALA A 64 6.15 -1.43 -23.10
C ALA A 64 5.05 -0.37 -23.23
N GLU A 65 4.01 -0.67 -24.02
CA GLU A 65 2.87 0.23 -24.28
C GLU A 65 1.75 0.13 -23.25
N MET A 66 1.95 -0.63 -22.17
CA MET A 66 0.93 -0.82 -21.13
C MET A 66 0.65 0.49 -20.40
N SER A 67 -0.62 0.83 -20.29
CA SER A 67 -1.07 1.92 -19.43
C SER A 67 -0.89 1.57 -17.95
N LEU A 68 -0.42 2.54 -17.17
CA LEU A 68 -0.08 2.42 -15.73
C LEU A 68 -0.81 3.49 -14.92
N THR A 69 -2.03 3.82 -15.29
CA THR A 69 -2.83 4.80 -14.53
C THR A 69 -3.42 4.17 -13.26
N ALA A 70 -3.80 5.00 -12.30
CA ALA A 70 -4.49 4.54 -11.10
C ALA A 70 -5.80 3.80 -11.44
N ASP A 71 -6.53 4.26 -12.45
CA ASP A 71 -7.78 3.62 -12.91
C ASP A 71 -7.52 2.22 -13.48
N ASP A 72 -6.42 2.04 -14.20
CA ASP A 72 -6.04 0.71 -14.72
C ASP A 72 -5.71 -0.27 -13.59
N LEU A 73 -4.96 0.18 -12.58
CA LEU A 73 -4.61 -0.66 -11.44
C LEU A 73 -5.86 -1.00 -10.61
N LEU A 74 -6.75 -0.02 -10.44
CA LEU A 74 -8.03 -0.22 -9.76
C LEU A 74 -8.88 -1.27 -10.46
N GLU A 75 -9.00 -1.17 -11.79
CA GLU A 75 -9.78 -2.11 -12.60
C GLU A 75 -9.19 -3.52 -12.55
N ASP A 76 -7.88 -3.68 -12.55
CA ASP A 76 -7.22 -4.97 -12.41
C ASP A 76 -7.60 -5.69 -11.11
N VAL A 77 -7.52 -4.97 -9.99
CA VAL A 77 -7.89 -5.56 -8.69
C VAL A 77 -9.37 -5.87 -8.65
N ARG A 78 -10.22 -4.99 -9.18
CA ARG A 78 -11.67 -5.22 -9.26
C ARG A 78 -12.01 -6.49 -10.03
N GLN A 79 -11.34 -6.73 -11.17
CA GLN A 79 -11.51 -7.92 -11.98
C GLN A 79 -11.00 -9.18 -11.25
N LEU A 80 -9.84 -9.09 -10.60
CA LEU A 80 -9.28 -10.19 -9.80
C LEU A 80 -10.25 -10.59 -8.67
N LEU A 81 -10.73 -9.62 -7.88
CA LEU A 81 -11.69 -9.89 -6.80
C LEU A 81 -12.96 -10.57 -7.33
N THR A 82 -13.41 -10.17 -8.51
CA THR A 82 -14.59 -10.75 -9.15
C THR A 82 -14.32 -12.18 -9.64
N ALA A 83 -13.20 -12.41 -10.29
CA ALA A 83 -12.81 -13.73 -10.80
C ALA A 83 -12.62 -14.76 -9.68
N LEU A 84 -12.03 -14.34 -8.57
CA LEU A 84 -11.83 -15.16 -7.37
C LEU A 84 -13.08 -15.25 -6.48
N ARG A 85 -14.17 -14.56 -6.84
CA ARG A 85 -15.42 -14.48 -6.07
C ARG A 85 -15.19 -14.08 -4.61
N LEU A 86 -14.33 -13.06 -4.42
CA LEU A 86 -13.98 -12.57 -3.09
C LEU A 86 -14.99 -11.53 -2.64
N ASP A 87 -15.69 -11.85 -1.58
CA ASP A 87 -16.60 -10.98 -0.86
C ASP A 87 -16.16 -10.91 0.61
N ASN A 88 -16.48 -9.81 1.29
CA ASN A 88 -16.15 -9.63 2.70
C ASN A 88 -14.64 -9.66 2.99
N VAL A 89 -13.87 -8.93 2.20
CA VAL A 89 -12.39 -8.86 2.30
C VAL A 89 -11.91 -7.67 3.14
N VAL A 90 -10.74 -7.81 3.72
CA VAL A 90 -9.99 -6.70 4.31
C VAL A 90 -8.79 -6.39 3.43
N ILE A 91 -8.63 -5.13 3.07
CA ILE A 91 -7.50 -4.69 2.24
C ILE A 91 -6.38 -4.20 3.15
N LEU A 92 -5.19 -4.76 2.99
CA LEU A 92 -3.93 -4.21 3.49
C LEU A 92 -3.20 -3.53 2.33
N SER A 93 -2.83 -2.27 2.47
CA SER A 93 -2.13 -1.52 1.43
C SER A 93 -0.91 -0.79 1.98
N VAL A 94 0.18 -0.78 1.22
CA VAL A 94 1.43 -0.09 1.60
C VAL A 94 1.46 1.30 0.98
N ALA A 95 1.79 2.29 1.79
CA ALA A 95 2.04 3.67 1.36
C ALA A 95 0.94 4.21 0.41
N HIS A 96 1.32 4.74 -0.73
CA HIS A 96 0.41 5.38 -1.67
C HIS A 96 -0.52 4.43 -2.44
N ALA A 97 -0.33 3.09 -2.39
CA ALA A 97 -1.32 2.13 -2.85
C ALA A 97 -2.65 2.24 -2.07
N SER A 98 -2.62 2.87 -0.90
CA SER A 98 -3.81 3.12 -0.09
C SER A 98 -4.83 4.06 -0.75
N TRP A 99 -4.41 4.90 -1.71
CA TRP A 99 -5.36 5.64 -2.56
C TRP A 99 -6.27 4.69 -3.35
N LEU A 100 -5.68 3.60 -3.87
CA LEU A 100 -6.43 2.57 -4.61
C LEU A 100 -7.31 1.73 -3.67
N ALA A 101 -6.85 1.46 -2.44
CA ALA A 101 -7.67 0.78 -1.43
C ALA A 101 -8.95 1.57 -1.11
N VAL A 102 -8.84 2.89 -0.95
CA VAL A 102 -10.01 3.78 -0.73
C VAL A 102 -10.91 3.78 -1.95
N ALA A 103 -10.37 3.90 -3.17
CA ALA A 103 -11.15 3.86 -4.39
C ALA A 103 -11.88 2.51 -4.59
N LEU A 104 -11.24 1.38 -4.24
CA LEU A 104 -11.86 0.06 -4.23
C LEU A 104 -13.04 -0.02 -3.24
N ALA A 105 -12.88 0.52 -2.03
CA ALA A 105 -13.94 0.54 -1.04
C ALA A 105 -15.17 1.36 -1.50
N GLU A 106 -14.94 2.46 -2.21
CA GLU A 106 -16.03 3.23 -2.82
C GLU A 106 -16.71 2.50 -3.99
N ALA A 107 -15.91 1.84 -4.83
CA ALA A 107 -16.43 1.09 -5.99
C ALA A 107 -17.14 -0.21 -5.59
N LEU A 108 -16.74 -0.84 -4.49
CA LEU A 108 -17.21 -2.16 -4.04
C LEU A 108 -17.61 -2.16 -2.55
N PRO A 109 -18.50 -1.25 -2.09
CA PRO A 109 -18.77 -1.06 -0.67
C PRO A 109 -19.33 -2.29 0.03
N GLN A 110 -19.97 -3.21 -0.71
CA GLN A 110 -20.52 -4.46 -0.16
C GLN A 110 -19.48 -5.58 -0.05
N ARG A 111 -18.29 -5.42 -0.65
CA ARG A 111 -17.23 -6.44 -0.64
C ARG A 111 -16.10 -6.10 0.32
N ILE A 112 -15.85 -4.81 0.57
CA ILE A 112 -14.74 -4.36 1.41
C ILE A 112 -15.23 -4.15 2.84
N ARG A 113 -14.85 -5.08 3.73
CA ARG A 113 -15.21 -5.06 5.15
C ARG A 113 -14.38 -4.07 5.97
N GLY A 114 -13.15 -3.84 5.57
CA GLY A 114 -12.23 -2.96 6.26
C GLY A 114 -10.96 -2.69 5.47
N MET A 115 -10.23 -1.68 5.90
CA MET A 115 -8.96 -1.28 5.27
C MET A 115 -7.88 -1.09 6.34
N VAL A 116 -6.68 -1.57 6.06
CA VAL A 116 -5.48 -1.30 6.84
C VAL A 116 -4.46 -0.62 5.94
N PHE A 117 -4.01 0.56 6.35
CA PHE A 117 -3.02 1.36 5.65
C PHE A 117 -1.68 1.24 6.37
N LEU A 118 -0.64 0.84 5.66
CA LEU A 118 0.70 0.71 6.21
C LEU A 118 1.57 1.88 5.74
N ASP A 119 2.10 2.64 6.69
CA ASP A 119 3.04 3.75 6.47
C ASP A 119 2.61 4.78 5.40
N TRP A 120 1.31 5.03 5.26
CA TRP A 120 0.79 6.06 4.36
C TRP A 120 0.92 7.46 4.98
N ILE A 121 1.20 8.49 4.18
CA ILE A 121 1.25 9.88 4.67
C ILE A 121 -0.18 10.40 4.81
N MET A 122 -0.73 10.30 6.02
CA MET A 122 -2.15 10.57 6.30
C MET A 122 -2.52 12.06 6.30
N THR A 123 -1.56 12.94 6.56
CA THR A 123 -1.76 14.40 6.59
C THR A 123 -1.30 15.05 5.29
N GLN A 124 -1.52 16.35 5.15
CA GLN A 124 -1.00 17.09 4.00
C GLN A 124 0.54 17.03 4.00
N PRO A 125 1.16 16.53 2.91
CA PRO A 125 2.62 16.49 2.83
C PRO A 125 3.24 17.88 2.76
N GLU A 126 4.45 17.99 3.27
CA GLU A 126 5.28 19.17 3.15
C GLU A 126 5.71 19.45 1.68
N PRO A 127 6.00 20.70 1.30
CA PRO A 127 6.43 21.04 -0.06
C PRO A 127 7.62 20.23 -0.59
N ALA A 128 8.53 19.82 0.29
CA ALA A 128 9.68 18.98 -0.06
C ALA A 128 9.27 17.60 -0.62
N PHE A 129 8.15 17.02 -0.13
CA PHE A 129 7.60 15.80 -0.66
C PHE A 129 7.20 15.94 -2.14
N PHE A 130 6.47 17.00 -2.49
CA PHE A 130 6.06 17.24 -3.86
C PHE A 130 7.25 17.52 -4.78
N THR A 131 8.31 18.15 -4.25
CA THR A 131 9.57 18.30 -4.98
C THR A 131 10.21 16.94 -5.29
N ALA A 132 10.25 16.02 -4.33
CA ALA A 132 10.77 14.68 -4.55
C ALA A 132 9.92 13.90 -5.56
N VAL A 133 8.60 13.93 -5.42
CA VAL A 133 7.65 13.29 -6.36
C VAL A 133 7.80 13.85 -7.78
N SER A 134 7.98 15.16 -7.93
CA SER A 134 8.22 15.79 -9.24
C SER A 134 9.55 15.34 -9.86
N ARG A 135 10.61 15.17 -9.06
CA ARG A 135 11.90 14.67 -9.55
C ARG A 135 11.83 13.22 -10.03
N MET A 136 11.01 12.38 -9.40
CA MET A 136 10.76 11.00 -9.88
C MET A 136 10.17 10.96 -11.29
N GLN A 137 9.50 12.02 -11.73
CA GLN A 137 8.87 12.11 -13.05
C GLN A 137 9.85 12.57 -14.15
N GLN A 138 11.09 12.91 -13.80
CA GLN A 138 12.08 13.48 -14.74
C GLN A 138 13.19 12.47 -15.06
N PRO A 139 13.44 12.16 -16.35
CA PRO A 139 14.40 11.13 -16.75
C PRO A 139 15.81 11.31 -16.21
N GLN A 140 16.23 12.57 -15.97
CA GLN A 140 17.58 12.89 -15.48
C GLN A 140 17.72 12.90 -13.96
N GLN A 141 16.58 12.85 -13.23
CA GLN A 141 16.56 13.06 -11.76
C GLN A 141 15.97 11.87 -11.00
N TRP A 142 15.24 10.97 -11.67
CA TRP A 142 14.48 9.92 -11.00
C TRP A 142 15.34 8.96 -10.18
N LEU A 143 16.54 8.58 -10.67
CA LEU A 143 17.43 7.70 -9.93
C LEU A 143 17.87 8.32 -8.61
N ALA A 144 18.32 9.57 -8.65
CA ALA A 144 18.74 10.28 -7.44
C ALA A 144 17.54 10.50 -6.48
N ALA A 145 16.34 10.74 -7.02
CA ALA A 145 15.13 10.88 -6.20
C ALA A 145 14.74 9.55 -5.55
N ARG A 146 14.81 8.43 -6.29
CA ARG A 146 14.59 7.09 -5.77
C ARG A 146 15.58 6.74 -4.65
N ASP A 147 16.86 6.96 -4.90
CA ASP A 147 17.92 6.61 -3.93
C ASP A 147 17.75 7.42 -2.64
N ALA A 148 17.43 8.70 -2.74
CA ALA A 148 17.13 9.54 -1.58
C ALA A 148 15.86 9.05 -0.82
N LEU A 149 14.85 8.51 -1.52
CA LEU A 149 13.71 7.88 -0.87
C LEU A 149 14.10 6.59 -0.15
N PHE A 150 14.95 5.76 -0.76
CA PHE A 150 15.42 4.53 -0.11
C PHE A 150 16.19 4.82 1.17
N ASP A 151 17.08 5.81 1.16
CA ASP A 151 17.80 6.27 2.35
C ASP A 151 16.82 6.75 3.44
N PHE A 152 15.83 7.54 3.06
CA PHE A 152 14.80 8.01 3.99
C PHE A 152 13.96 6.85 4.56
N TRP A 153 13.56 5.89 3.73
CA TRP A 153 12.74 4.75 4.15
C TRP A 153 13.48 3.77 5.05
N GLN A 154 14.79 3.67 4.92
CA GLN A 154 15.61 2.88 5.84
C GLN A 154 15.64 3.44 7.27
N GLY A 155 15.26 4.72 7.48
CA GLY A 155 15.16 5.31 8.80
C GLY A 155 16.46 5.38 9.57
N GLY A 156 17.61 5.33 8.88
CA GLY A 156 18.95 5.33 9.48
C GLY A 156 19.34 4.02 10.17
N ILE A 157 18.61 2.94 9.98
CA ILE A 157 18.91 1.61 10.50
C ILE A 157 19.31 0.63 9.39
N ASN A 158 20.09 -0.38 9.74
CA ASN A 158 20.52 -1.42 8.80
C ASN A 158 19.73 -2.71 9.03
N HIS A 159 18.48 -2.76 8.54
CA HIS A 159 17.67 -3.97 8.56
C HIS A 159 17.86 -4.76 7.27
N ALA A 160 18.37 -5.98 7.34
CA ALA A 160 18.79 -6.74 6.17
C ALA A 160 17.66 -6.98 5.13
N GLN A 161 16.44 -7.32 5.58
CA GLN A 161 15.31 -7.55 4.68
C GLN A 161 14.83 -6.26 4.02
N VAL A 162 14.74 -5.16 4.78
CA VAL A 162 14.37 -3.84 4.24
C VAL A 162 15.39 -3.38 3.20
N LYS A 163 16.68 -3.47 3.53
CA LYS A 163 17.77 -3.12 2.60
C LYS A 163 17.71 -3.95 1.31
N ARG A 164 17.58 -5.27 1.44
CA ARG A 164 17.44 -6.15 0.27
C ARG A 164 16.25 -5.75 -0.59
N HIS A 165 15.09 -5.49 0.02
CA HIS A 165 13.88 -5.13 -0.70
C HIS A 165 14.06 -3.83 -1.49
N LEU A 166 14.60 -2.79 -0.85
CA LEU A 166 14.84 -1.50 -1.51
C LEU A 166 15.93 -1.58 -2.59
N GLU A 167 17.12 -2.09 -2.23
CA GLU A 167 18.32 -2.01 -3.07
C GLU A 167 18.39 -3.12 -4.15
N VAL A 168 17.67 -4.23 -3.97
CA VAL A 168 17.69 -5.34 -4.93
C VAL A 168 16.36 -5.50 -5.64
N GLU A 169 15.23 -5.48 -4.93
CA GLU A 169 13.93 -5.78 -5.53
C GLU A 169 13.30 -4.53 -6.16
N MET A 170 13.10 -3.46 -5.42
CA MET A 170 12.55 -2.21 -5.95
C MET A 170 13.51 -1.47 -6.89
N ALA A 171 14.82 -1.61 -6.69
CA ALA A 171 15.83 -0.97 -7.55
C ALA A 171 15.83 -1.51 -8.99
N GLN A 172 15.21 -2.67 -9.25
CA GLN A 172 15.08 -3.23 -10.60
C GLN A 172 13.96 -2.58 -11.42
N GLU A 173 13.04 -1.89 -10.76
CA GLU A 173 11.91 -1.26 -11.46
C GLU A 173 12.36 -0.03 -12.26
N ASP A 174 11.87 0.07 -13.48
CA ASP A 174 12.34 1.04 -14.46
C ASP A 174 11.75 2.45 -14.27
N TYR A 175 12.31 3.41 -14.99
CA TYR A 175 11.85 4.81 -14.96
C TYR A 175 10.36 4.96 -15.25
N ARG A 176 9.79 4.14 -16.12
CA ARG A 176 8.39 4.23 -16.52
C ARG A 176 7.47 4.02 -15.31
N LEU A 177 7.77 3.06 -14.45
CA LEU A 177 7.01 2.79 -13.23
C LEU A 177 7.19 3.93 -12.21
N TRP A 178 8.41 4.37 -11.97
CA TRP A 178 8.68 5.48 -11.05
C TRP A 178 8.00 6.78 -11.49
N ARG A 179 8.02 7.06 -12.80
CA ARG A 179 7.30 8.19 -13.37
C ARG A 179 5.79 8.06 -13.18
N ALA A 180 5.21 6.90 -13.49
CA ALA A 180 3.78 6.66 -13.33
C ALA A 180 3.35 6.79 -11.86
N ALA A 181 4.13 6.25 -10.94
CA ALA A 181 3.93 6.41 -9.50
C ALA A 181 3.93 7.90 -9.09
N GLY A 182 4.94 8.65 -9.52
CA GLY A 182 5.03 10.07 -9.23
C GLY A 182 3.82 10.86 -9.73
N VAL A 183 3.38 10.60 -10.95
CA VAL A 183 2.18 11.23 -11.54
C VAL A 183 0.93 10.90 -10.72
N ALA A 184 0.70 9.62 -10.43
CA ALA A 184 -0.50 9.18 -9.70
C ALA A 184 -0.56 9.73 -8.27
N ILE A 185 0.58 9.74 -7.56
CA ILE A 185 0.69 10.28 -6.20
C ILE A 185 0.39 11.78 -6.21
N GLU A 186 1.00 12.54 -7.10
CA GLU A 186 0.79 13.99 -7.21
C GLU A 186 -0.68 14.31 -7.54
N GLN A 187 -1.26 13.59 -8.50
CA GLN A 187 -2.67 13.77 -8.87
C GLN A 187 -3.62 13.47 -7.72
N ALA A 188 -3.39 12.39 -6.97
CA ALA A 188 -4.23 12.02 -5.83
C ALA A 188 -4.24 13.12 -4.75
N TYR A 189 -3.06 13.64 -4.37
CA TYR A 189 -3.01 14.75 -3.40
C TYR A 189 -3.63 16.04 -3.93
N ARG A 190 -3.47 16.37 -5.21
CA ARG A 190 -4.11 17.55 -5.81
C ARG A 190 -5.63 17.43 -5.85
N GLN A 191 -6.14 16.23 -6.12
CA GLN A 191 -7.57 15.97 -6.25
C GLN A 191 -8.27 15.87 -4.90
N PHE A 192 -7.67 15.18 -3.94
CA PHE A 192 -8.33 14.78 -2.69
C PHE A 192 -7.80 15.50 -1.45
N GLY A 193 -6.74 16.28 -1.57
CA GLY A 193 -6.03 16.82 -0.41
C GLY A 193 -5.26 15.73 0.34
N SER A 194 -5.40 15.67 1.65
CA SER A 194 -4.79 14.60 2.45
C SER A 194 -5.64 13.31 2.47
N PRO A 195 -5.06 12.15 2.79
CA PRO A 195 -5.83 10.93 3.04
C PRO A 195 -6.92 11.08 4.10
N LEU A 196 -6.67 11.79 5.20
CA LEU A 196 -7.71 12.06 6.19
C LEU A 196 -8.89 12.84 5.61
N GLN A 197 -8.62 13.83 4.75
CA GLN A 197 -9.68 14.58 4.04
C GLN A 197 -10.44 13.68 3.08
N ARG A 198 -9.75 12.78 2.35
CA ARG A 198 -10.38 11.81 1.47
C ARG A 198 -11.30 10.86 2.23
N LEU A 199 -10.84 10.31 3.36
CA LEU A 199 -11.62 9.41 4.21
C LEU A 199 -12.85 10.13 4.80
N ALA A 200 -12.70 11.36 5.26
CA ALA A 200 -13.82 12.18 5.76
C ALA A 200 -14.88 12.44 4.69
N GLY A 201 -14.49 12.47 3.41
CA GLY A 201 -15.40 12.69 2.27
C GLY A 201 -16.14 11.44 1.79
N MET A 202 -15.84 10.26 2.31
CA MET A 202 -16.53 9.02 1.93
C MET A 202 -17.95 9.01 2.52
N SER A 203 -18.94 8.62 1.71
CA SER A 203 -20.35 8.54 2.15
C SER A 203 -20.61 7.39 3.12
N ALA A 204 -19.88 6.29 2.98
CA ALA A 204 -20.01 5.09 3.80
C ALA A 204 -18.64 4.41 3.96
N PRO A 205 -17.71 5.02 4.71
CA PRO A 205 -16.38 4.43 4.90
C PRO A 205 -16.49 3.13 5.71
N PRO A 206 -15.85 2.03 5.27
CA PRO A 206 -15.70 0.87 6.14
C PRO A 206 -14.73 1.20 7.28
N PRO A 207 -14.73 0.41 8.36
CA PRO A 207 -13.69 0.53 9.40
C PRO A 207 -12.30 0.53 8.77
N CYS A 208 -11.41 1.40 9.24
CA CYS A 208 -10.05 1.44 8.77
C CYS A 208 -9.05 1.76 9.87
N ARG A 209 -7.82 1.24 9.69
CA ARG A 209 -6.71 1.46 10.60
C ARG A 209 -5.46 1.89 9.86
N HIS A 210 -4.81 2.94 10.33
CA HIS A 210 -3.46 3.28 9.90
C HIS A 210 -2.44 2.70 10.88
N ILE A 211 -1.50 1.94 10.37
CA ILE A 211 -0.36 1.37 11.10
C ILE A 211 0.91 1.96 10.50
N TYR A 212 1.76 2.58 11.31
CA TYR A 212 2.99 3.17 10.80
C TYR A 212 4.17 2.97 11.75
N ALA A 213 5.35 2.91 11.17
CA ALA A 213 6.61 2.64 11.87
C ALA A 213 7.58 3.81 11.78
N LEU A 214 7.69 4.45 10.61
CA LEU A 214 8.64 5.52 10.36
C LEU A 214 8.48 6.65 11.38
N ASP A 215 9.58 7.07 12.00
CA ASP A 215 9.53 8.14 12.98
C ASP A 215 9.08 9.46 12.35
N ARG A 216 8.04 10.02 12.92
CA ARG A 216 7.41 11.28 12.50
C ARG A 216 7.20 12.16 13.71
N SER A 217 6.89 13.42 13.49
CA SER A 217 6.62 14.35 14.59
C SER A 217 5.44 13.88 15.47
N ASP A 218 5.47 14.23 16.74
CA ASP A 218 4.34 13.99 17.65
C ASP A 218 3.03 14.62 17.15
N ASP A 219 3.14 15.71 16.38
CA ASP A 219 2.01 16.37 15.75
C ASP A 219 1.32 15.48 14.72
N TYR A 220 2.09 14.69 13.97
CA TYR A 220 1.54 13.72 13.02
C TYR A 220 0.63 12.69 13.68
N LEU A 221 1.03 12.17 14.84
CA LEU A 221 0.19 11.24 15.61
C LEU A 221 -1.04 11.96 16.18
N ARG A 222 -0.84 13.15 16.78
CA ARG A 222 -1.95 13.93 17.36
C ARG A 222 -3.05 14.26 16.35
N GLN A 223 -2.69 14.64 15.13
CA GLN A 223 -3.67 14.93 14.08
C GLN A 223 -4.52 13.69 13.74
N GLN A 224 -3.93 12.53 13.67
CA GLN A 224 -4.66 11.28 13.41
C GLN A 224 -5.53 10.84 14.61
N GLN A 225 -5.05 11.04 15.82
CA GLN A 225 -5.84 10.77 17.03
C GLN A 225 -7.04 11.72 17.14
N ALA A 226 -6.86 13.00 16.79
CA ALA A 226 -7.97 13.95 16.72
C ALA A 226 -9.00 13.53 15.67
N PHE A 227 -8.55 13.10 14.50
CA PHE A 227 -9.43 12.57 13.47
C PHE A 227 -10.18 11.31 13.94
N ALA A 228 -9.51 10.39 14.61
CA ALA A 228 -10.12 9.18 15.16
C ALA A 228 -11.19 9.48 16.23
N ALA A 229 -11.02 10.54 17.01
CA ALA A 229 -12.00 10.97 17.98
C ALA A 229 -13.30 11.51 17.33
N GLU A 230 -13.19 12.08 16.13
CA GLU A 230 -14.33 12.60 15.36
C GLU A 230 -14.93 11.54 14.41
N GLN A 231 -14.13 10.56 14.00
CA GLN A 231 -14.49 9.57 12.97
C GLN A 231 -14.34 8.15 13.54
N PRO A 232 -15.38 7.55 14.11
CA PRO A 232 -15.31 6.24 14.79
C PRO A 232 -14.90 5.07 13.88
N PHE A 233 -14.96 5.23 12.56
CA PHE A 233 -14.50 4.22 11.61
C PHE A 233 -12.97 4.16 11.47
N PHE A 234 -12.25 5.16 11.98
CA PHE A 234 -10.79 5.27 11.85
C PHE A 234 -10.07 5.03 13.16
N SER A 235 -8.94 4.34 13.08
CA SER A 235 -7.99 4.19 14.20
C SER A 235 -6.54 4.27 13.72
N VAL A 236 -5.62 4.55 14.63
CA VAL A 236 -4.19 4.67 14.33
C VAL A 236 -3.35 3.93 15.36
N VAL A 237 -2.32 3.23 14.88
CA VAL A 237 -1.32 2.53 15.70
C VAL A 237 0.09 2.91 15.22
N ARG A 238 0.94 3.39 16.12
CA ARG A 238 2.37 3.54 15.87
C ARG A 238 3.10 2.30 16.37
N LEU A 239 3.88 1.68 15.51
CA LEU A 239 4.74 0.54 15.85
C LEU A 239 6.02 1.06 16.52
N GLY A 240 6.06 1.07 17.86
CA GLY A 240 7.15 1.68 18.60
C GLY A 240 8.52 0.99 18.45
N GLU A 241 8.53 -0.27 18.02
CA GLU A 241 9.75 -1.07 17.85
C GLU A 241 10.27 -1.12 16.41
N ALA A 242 9.52 -0.58 15.44
CA ALA A 242 9.93 -0.46 14.06
C ALA A 242 10.29 1.00 13.73
N ARG A 243 11.23 1.22 12.82
CA ARG A 243 11.75 2.55 12.47
C ARG A 243 11.81 2.82 10.98
N THR A 244 11.67 1.78 10.16
CA THR A 244 11.71 1.93 8.70
C THR A 244 10.32 2.24 8.15
N HIS A 245 10.27 2.75 6.91
CA HIS A 245 9.00 2.88 6.17
C HIS A 245 8.34 1.52 5.86
N LEU A 246 9.11 0.45 5.97
CA LEU A 246 8.66 -0.92 5.68
C LEU A 246 8.48 -1.72 6.99
N GLY A 247 7.67 -1.20 7.90
CA GLY A 247 7.35 -1.86 9.16
C GLY A 247 6.88 -3.30 8.99
N ILE A 248 6.23 -3.61 7.86
CA ILE A 248 5.80 -4.97 7.52
C ILE A 248 6.95 -5.96 7.28
N LEU A 249 8.10 -5.48 6.82
CA LEU A 249 9.33 -6.28 6.69
C LEU A 249 10.14 -6.31 7.99
N GLU A 250 10.14 -5.20 8.72
CA GLU A 250 10.91 -5.05 9.94
C GLU A 250 10.28 -5.82 11.12
N ARG A 251 8.96 -5.71 11.26
CA ARG A 251 8.18 -6.31 12.36
C ARG A 251 6.84 -6.87 11.86
N PRO A 252 6.87 -7.91 11.01
CA PRO A 252 5.66 -8.55 10.49
C PRO A 252 4.74 -9.08 11.59
N ASP A 253 5.31 -9.52 12.72
CA ASP A 253 4.62 -9.97 13.93
C ASP A 253 3.79 -8.85 14.58
N ALA A 254 4.39 -7.67 14.74
CA ALA A 254 3.72 -6.51 15.32
C ALA A 254 2.63 -5.96 14.39
N VAL A 255 2.88 -5.98 13.07
CA VAL A 255 1.85 -5.62 12.08
C VAL A 255 0.69 -6.61 12.14
N LEU A 256 0.95 -7.92 12.19
CA LEU A 256 -0.11 -8.92 12.29
C LEU A 256 -0.92 -8.74 13.57
N TRP A 257 -0.27 -8.53 14.70
CA TRP A 257 -0.96 -8.23 15.95
C TRP A 257 -1.89 -7.02 15.82
N ALA A 258 -1.40 -5.92 15.24
CA ALA A 258 -2.21 -4.72 15.05
C ALA A 258 -3.38 -4.92 14.06
N VAL A 259 -3.22 -5.80 13.07
CA VAL A 259 -4.30 -6.21 12.16
C VAL A 259 -5.32 -7.08 12.92
N GLU A 260 -4.89 -8.03 13.73
CA GLU A 260 -5.78 -8.90 14.51
C GLU A 260 -6.57 -8.13 15.56
N ASP A 261 -5.94 -7.18 16.24
CA ASP A 261 -6.61 -6.26 17.18
C ASP A 261 -7.68 -5.42 16.47
N PHE A 262 -7.40 -4.97 15.24
CA PHE A 262 -8.38 -4.26 14.41
C PHE A 262 -9.57 -5.13 13.99
N LEU A 263 -9.35 -6.42 13.76
CA LEU A 263 -10.36 -7.36 13.28
C LEU A 263 -11.19 -7.96 14.42
N THR A 264 -10.74 -7.81 15.65
CA THR A 264 -11.47 -8.26 16.85
C THR A 264 -12.54 -7.22 17.18
N PRO A 265 -13.81 -7.64 17.36
CA PRO A 265 -14.92 -6.75 17.66
C PRO A 265 -14.76 -6.00 18.98
#